data_9d511a48756025efa37e843eb10962a8
#
_entry.id   9d511a48756025efa37e843eb10962a8
#
_cell.length_a   1.000
_cell.length_b   1.000
_cell.length_c   1.000
_cell.angle_alpha   90.00
_cell.angle_beta   90.00
_cell.angle_gamma   90.00
#
_symmetry.space_group_name_H-M   'P 1'
#
loop_
_entity.id
_entity.type
_entity.pdbx_description
1 polymer ?
#
loop_
_entity_poly.entity_id
_entity_poly.type
_entity_poly.pdbx_seq_one_letter_code
_entity_poly.pdbx_strand_id
1 'polypeptide(L)'
;MKQYAAYRKQQGEQIAAKTKALQQYTTDLVAQRKDKNQLIEQNREAQKELDSIKKRQNKLVLELKKRERNYASQIRKKQKQQEEIDKEITRLIREAIAASNKKAGTKTGNFVLTPEAKALAASFVSNKGRLPWPVEKGIVTQRFGTQRHPVVRTTTIKSNGVTLSVPEGATARSVFDGKVLNIVQFKGSNPIVLVQHGNYITSYKNLSKVYVKKGDRVTAKQAIGQIFTNKDTGKTTLQFSLFQNTTPQNPALWLYQMK
;
A
#
# COMPACT_ATOMS: atom_id res chain seq x y z
N MET A 1 -0.63 -30.12 -102.62
CA MET A 1 -1.97 -30.00 -101.91
C MET A 1 -1.97 -30.67 -100.54
N LYS A 2 -1.48 -31.87 -100.31
CA LYS A 2 -1.47 -32.59 -99.01
C LYS A 2 -0.68 -31.87 -97.87
N GLN A 3 0.48 -31.28 -98.15
CA GLN A 3 1.30 -30.52 -97.14
C GLN A 3 0.61 -29.26 -96.64
N TYR A 4 -0.09 -28.53 -97.49
CA TYR A 4 -0.81 -27.32 -97.10
C TYR A 4 -2.04 -27.66 -96.20
N ALA A 5 -2.71 -28.74 -96.50
CA ALA A 5 -3.85 -29.21 -95.67
C ALA A 5 -3.38 -29.66 -94.28
N ALA A 6 -2.23 -30.38 -94.18
CA ALA A 6 -1.62 -30.77 -92.90
C ALA A 6 -1.15 -29.55 -92.08
N TYR A 7 -0.57 -28.54 -92.70
CA TYR A 7 -0.18 -27.30 -92.02
C TYR A 7 -1.41 -26.51 -91.45
N ARG A 8 -2.46 -26.40 -92.24
CA ARG A 8 -3.70 -25.75 -91.81
C ARG A 8 -4.38 -26.49 -90.64
N LYS A 9 -4.33 -27.84 -90.67
CA LYS A 9 -4.84 -28.65 -89.57
C LYS A 9 -4.03 -28.40 -88.30
N GLN A 10 -2.70 -28.42 -88.37
CA GLN A 10 -1.81 -28.17 -87.25
C GLN A 10 -2.00 -26.75 -86.66
N GLN A 11 -2.16 -25.73 -87.52
CA GLN A 11 -2.51 -24.38 -87.05
C GLN A 11 -3.84 -24.33 -86.33
N GLY A 12 -4.86 -25.03 -86.85
CA GLY A 12 -6.18 -25.12 -86.21
C GLY A 12 -6.11 -25.75 -84.82
N GLU A 13 -5.32 -26.84 -84.71
CA GLU A 13 -5.09 -27.51 -83.41
C GLU A 13 -4.37 -26.60 -82.42
N GLN A 14 -3.35 -25.86 -82.86
CA GLN A 14 -2.63 -24.92 -82.03
C GLN A 14 -3.51 -23.73 -81.55
N ILE A 15 -4.38 -23.21 -82.42
CA ILE A 15 -5.31 -22.16 -82.11
C ILE A 15 -6.33 -22.68 -81.09
N ALA A 16 -6.88 -23.89 -81.28
CA ALA A 16 -7.81 -24.48 -80.31
C ALA A 16 -7.17 -24.69 -78.93
N ALA A 17 -5.92 -25.19 -78.90
CA ALA A 17 -5.21 -25.38 -77.66
C ALA A 17 -4.90 -24.04 -76.93
N LYS A 18 -4.47 -23.01 -77.66
CA LYS A 18 -4.26 -21.67 -77.11
C LYS A 18 -5.52 -21.02 -76.60
N THR A 19 -6.65 -21.16 -77.34
CA THR A 19 -7.94 -20.66 -76.94
C THR A 19 -8.41 -21.28 -75.63
N LYS A 20 -8.27 -22.61 -75.49
CA LYS A 20 -8.60 -23.37 -74.25
C LYS A 20 -7.72 -22.90 -73.09
N ALA A 21 -6.39 -22.75 -73.29
CA ALA A 21 -5.51 -22.24 -72.28
C ALA A 21 -5.87 -20.82 -71.83
N LEU A 22 -6.16 -19.91 -72.76
CA LEU A 22 -6.63 -18.55 -72.47
C LEU A 22 -7.94 -18.54 -71.69
N GLN A 23 -8.88 -19.38 -72.01
CA GLN A 23 -10.14 -19.49 -71.25
C GLN A 23 -9.86 -19.93 -69.83
N GLN A 24 -8.95 -20.89 -69.62
CA GLN A 24 -8.55 -21.35 -68.29
C GLN A 24 -7.90 -20.25 -67.49
N TYR A 25 -6.92 -19.57 -68.04
CA TYR A 25 -6.28 -18.42 -67.40
C TYR A 25 -7.26 -17.29 -67.04
N THR A 26 -8.23 -17.01 -67.90
CA THR A 26 -9.29 -16.02 -67.62
C THR A 26 -10.15 -16.44 -66.46
N THR A 27 -10.53 -17.71 -66.37
CA THR A 27 -11.32 -18.27 -65.26
C THR A 27 -10.56 -18.19 -63.93
N ASP A 28 -9.27 -18.58 -63.96
CA ASP A 28 -8.40 -18.54 -62.77
C ASP A 28 -8.17 -17.08 -62.29
N LEU A 29 -7.97 -16.13 -63.23
CA LEU A 29 -7.86 -14.72 -62.90
C LEU A 29 -9.09 -14.14 -62.28
N VAL A 30 -10.28 -14.52 -62.75
CA VAL A 30 -11.55 -14.10 -62.17
C VAL A 30 -11.72 -14.66 -60.75
N ALA A 31 -11.36 -15.93 -60.51
CA ALA A 31 -11.37 -16.55 -59.19
C ALA A 31 -10.41 -15.84 -58.25
N GLN A 32 -9.13 -15.65 -58.65
CA GLN A 32 -8.14 -14.94 -57.86
C GLN A 32 -8.55 -13.51 -57.51
N ARG A 33 -9.17 -12.81 -58.47
CA ARG A 33 -9.69 -11.45 -58.23
C ARG A 33 -10.78 -11.43 -57.17
N LYS A 34 -11.69 -12.42 -57.19
CA LYS A 34 -12.76 -12.58 -56.21
C LYS A 34 -12.17 -12.81 -54.82
N ASP A 35 -11.23 -13.77 -54.69
CA ASP A 35 -10.59 -14.08 -53.41
C ASP A 35 -9.80 -12.89 -52.87
N LYS A 36 -9.09 -12.18 -53.73
CA LYS A 36 -8.37 -10.95 -53.36
C LYS A 36 -9.32 -9.88 -52.83
N ASN A 37 -10.46 -9.68 -53.47
CA ASN A 37 -11.46 -8.72 -53.03
C ASN A 37 -12.07 -9.11 -51.67
N GLN A 38 -12.35 -10.39 -51.45
CA GLN A 38 -12.79 -10.90 -50.14
C GLN A 38 -11.73 -10.65 -49.03
N LEU A 39 -10.48 -10.94 -49.34
CA LEU A 39 -9.37 -10.72 -48.38
C LEU A 39 -9.19 -9.22 -48.06
N ILE A 40 -9.34 -8.34 -49.05
CA ILE A 40 -9.30 -6.89 -48.84
C ILE A 40 -10.43 -6.45 -47.90
N GLU A 41 -11.64 -6.93 -48.05
CA GLU A 41 -12.75 -6.55 -47.18
C GLU A 41 -12.58 -7.10 -45.76
N GLN A 42 -12.13 -8.34 -45.61
CA GLN A 42 -11.78 -8.92 -44.30
C GLN A 42 -10.68 -8.11 -43.60
N ASN A 43 -9.62 -7.74 -44.31
CA ASN A 43 -8.56 -6.90 -43.76
C ASN A 43 -9.10 -5.51 -43.34
N ARG A 44 -9.98 -4.93 -44.10
CA ARG A 44 -10.60 -3.63 -43.78
C ARG A 44 -11.46 -3.69 -42.51
N GLU A 45 -12.24 -4.79 -42.35
CA GLU A 45 -13.01 -5.02 -41.12
C GLU A 45 -12.11 -5.26 -39.92
N ALA A 46 -11.09 -6.10 -40.04
CA ALA A 46 -10.11 -6.34 -39.02
C ALA A 46 -9.37 -5.05 -38.59
N GLN A 47 -9.04 -4.19 -39.55
CA GLN A 47 -8.42 -2.89 -39.27
C GLN A 47 -9.36 -1.98 -38.47
N LYS A 48 -10.64 -1.91 -38.82
CA LYS A 48 -11.64 -1.13 -38.08
C LYS A 48 -11.81 -1.63 -36.65
N GLU A 49 -11.83 -2.95 -36.47
CA GLU A 49 -11.91 -3.57 -35.15
C GLU A 49 -10.67 -3.26 -34.31
N LEU A 50 -9.48 -3.41 -34.89
CA LEU A 50 -8.21 -3.08 -34.23
C LEU A 50 -8.15 -1.61 -33.77
N ASP A 51 -8.59 -0.68 -34.61
CA ASP A 51 -8.66 0.74 -34.28
C ASP A 51 -9.67 1.02 -33.15
N SER A 52 -10.79 0.32 -33.14
CA SER A 52 -11.76 0.39 -32.03
C SER A 52 -11.17 -0.13 -30.71
N ILE A 53 -10.47 -1.26 -30.75
CA ILE A 53 -9.78 -1.83 -29.59
C ILE A 53 -8.72 -0.86 -29.08
N LYS A 54 -7.86 -0.31 -29.96
CA LYS A 54 -6.84 0.68 -29.58
C LYS A 54 -7.46 1.92 -28.92
N LYS A 55 -8.55 2.44 -29.44
CA LYS A 55 -9.26 3.59 -28.85
C LYS A 55 -9.78 3.26 -27.44
N ARG A 56 -10.37 2.06 -27.25
CA ARG A 56 -10.82 1.60 -25.92
C ARG A 56 -9.68 1.42 -24.94
N GLN A 57 -8.59 0.80 -25.36
CA GLN A 57 -7.39 0.65 -24.53
C GLN A 57 -6.81 2.00 -24.10
N ASN A 58 -6.66 2.94 -25.03
CA ASN A 58 -6.14 4.27 -24.72
C ASN A 58 -7.04 5.01 -23.71
N LYS A 59 -8.37 4.94 -23.86
CA LYS A 59 -9.32 5.51 -22.90
C LYS A 59 -9.15 4.90 -21.51
N LEU A 60 -9.04 3.57 -21.43
CA LEU A 60 -8.82 2.86 -20.17
C LEU A 60 -7.50 3.25 -19.50
N VAL A 61 -6.41 3.34 -20.27
CA VAL A 61 -5.10 3.78 -19.76
C VAL A 61 -5.16 5.19 -19.18
N LEU A 62 -5.84 6.11 -19.86
CA LEU A 62 -6.02 7.48 -19.36
C LEU A 62 -6.83 7.51 -18.05
N GLU A 63 -7.89 6.72 -17.96
CA GLU A 63 -8.72 6.61 -16.76
C GLU A 63 -7.92 6.02 -15.59
N LEU A 64 -7.18 4.94 -15.83
CA LEU A 64 -6.31 4.32 -14.80
C LEU A 64 -5.24 5.30 -14.31
N LYS A 65 -4.57 6.04 -15.18
CA LYS A 65 -3.61 7.09 -14.81
C LYS A 65 -4.26 8.20 -13.97
N LYS A 66 -5.50 8.61 -14.29
CA LYS A 66 -6.24 9.60 -13.49
C LYS A 66 -6.56 9.06 -12.10
N ARG A 67 -7.01 7.80 -11.99
CA ARG A 67 -7.27 7.16 -10.69
C ARG A 67 -6.00 7.02 -9.86
N GLU A 68 -4.89 6.60 -10.46
CA GLU A 68 -3.59 6.51 -9.79
C GLU A 68 -3.15 7.85 -9.20
N ARG A 69 -3.23 8.94 -9.98
CA ARG A 69 -2.91 10.29 -9.50
C ARG A 69 -3.80 10.72 -8.32
N ASN A 70 -5.09 10.41 -8.37
CA ASN A 70 -6.02 10.71 -7.28
C ASN A 70 -5.65 9.95 -6.01
N TYR A 71 -5.35 8.65 -6.11
CA TYR A 71 -4.90 7.85 -4.96
C TYR A 71 -3.57 8.35 -4.40
N ALA A 72 -2.60 8.65 -5.26
CA ALA A 72 -1.32 9.22 -4.84
C ALA A 72 -1.51 10.55 -4.07
N SER A 73 -2.41 11.41 -4.53
CA SER A 73 -2.75 12.65 -3.83
C SER A 73 -3.37 12.40 -2.45
N GLN A 74 -4.32 11.46 -2.34
CA GLN A 74 -4.94 11.10 -1.07
C GLN A 74 -3.93 10.49 -0.09
N ILE A 75 -3.02 9.64 -0.58
CA ILE A 75 -1.95 9.04 0.23
C ILE A 75 -1.04 10.15 0.78
N ARG A 76 -0.61 11.10 -0.04
CA ARG A 76 0.23 12.24 0.40
C ARG A 76 -0.49 13.09 1.45
N LYS A 77 -1.79 13.34 1.30
CA LYS A 77 -2.61 14.08 2.27
C LYS A 77 -2.64 13.38 3.63
N LYS A 78 -2.90 12.05 3.62
CA LYS A 78 -2.89 11.23 4.84
C LYS A 78 -1.50 11.14 5.47
N GLN A 79 -0.44 11.04 4.66
CA GLN A 79 0.94 11.04 5.13
C GLN A 79 1.27 12.35 5.86
N LYS A 80 0.90 13.51 5.29
CA LYS A 80 1.10 14.82 5.92
C LYS A 80 0.35 14.93 7.26
N GLN A 81 -0.90 14.48 7.32
CA GLN A 81 -1.66 14.44 8.57
C GLN A 81 -0.98 13.55 9.62
N GLN A 82 -0.46 12.40 9.21
CA GLN A 82 0.28 11.51 10.10
C GLN A 82 1.56 12.16 10.63
N GLU A 83 2.31 12.86 9.78
CA GLU A 83 3.51 13.60 10.18
C GLU A 83 3.20 14.72 11.18
N GLU A 84 2.09 15.42 11.01
CA GLU A 84 1.64 16.45 11.98
C GLU A 84 1.30 15.83 13.34
N ILE A 85 0.60 14.69 13.36
CA ILE A 85 0.31 13.94 14.58
C ILE A 85 1.61 13.48 15.25
N ASP A 86 2.56 12.97 14.51
CA ASP A 86 3.84 12.50 15.05
C ASP A 86 4.70 13.64 15.61
N LYS A 87 4.70 14.81 14.98
CA LYS A 87 5.33 16.03 15.50
C LYS A 87 4.70 16.46 16.83
N GLU A 88 3.39 16.40 16.90
CA GLU A 88 2.65 16.80 18.10
C GLU A 88 2.87 15.79 19.26
N ILE A 89 2.92 14.51 18.97
CA ILE A 89 3.32 13.49 19.96
C ILE A 89 4.74 13.79 20.49
N THR A 90 5.68 14.10 19.59
CA THR A 90 7.03 14.45 19.97
C THR A 90 7.09 15.71 20.83
N ARG A 91 6.26 16.70 20.56
CA ARG A 91 6.10 17.91 21.37
C ARG A 91 5.61 17.56 22.78
N LEU A 92 4.56 16.74 22.89
CA LEU A 92 4.02 16.31 24.17
C LEU A 92 5.02 15.49 25.00
N ILE A 93 5.82 14.67 24.34
CA ILE A 93 6.93 13.94 25.00
C ILE A 93 7.97 14.93 25.55
N ARG A 94 8.38 15.94 24.77
CA ARG A 94 9.32 16.99 25.25
C ARG A 94 8.77 17.75 26.44
N GLU A 95 7.51 18.13 26.42
CA GLU A 95 6.83 18.79 27.54
C GLU A 95 6.82 17.91 28.79
N ALA A 96 6.55 16.61 28.63
CA ALA A 96 6.61 15.67 29.75
C ALA A 96 8.03 15.51 30.30
N ILE A 97 9.03 15.47 29.43
CA ILE A 97 10.46 15.49 29.84
C ILE A 97 10.77 16.76 30.62
N ALA A 98 10.39 17.93 30.10
CA ALA A 98 10.64 19.21 30.75
C ALA A 98 9.96 19.31 32.12
N ALA A 99 8.69 18.88 32.22
CA ALA A 99 7.94 18.86 33.49
C ALA A 99 8.55 17.90 34.52
N SER A 100 9.02 16.72 34.08
CA SER A 100 9.72 15.74 34.94
C SER A 100 11.05 16.31 35.45
N ASN A 101 11.84 16.89 34.55
CA ASN A 101 13.17 17.43 34.85
C ASN A 101 13.10 18.69 35.73
N LYS A 102 12.08 19.54 35.56
CA LYS A 102 11.84 20.69 36.45
C LYS A 102 11.64 20.26 37.90
N LYS A 103 10.94 19.12 38.13
CA LYS A 103 10.79 18.54 39.48
C LYS A 103 12.11 18.00 40.03
N ALA A 104 13.01 17.57 39.15
CA ALA A 104 14.35 17.06 39.51
C ALA A 104 15.44 18.16 39.56
N GLY A 105 15.10 19.43 39.30
CA GLY A 105 16.03 20.56 39.34
C GLY A 105 17.04 20.59 38.18
N THR A 106 16.81 19.90 37.08
CA THR A 106 17.73 19.78 35.94
C THR A 106 17.11 20.25 34.62
N LYS A 107 17.98 20.66 33.67
CA LYS A 107 17.53 21.14 32.32
C LYS A 107 18.16 20.25 31.24
N THR A 108 17.92 18.93 31.26
CA THR A 108 18.38 18.02 30.20
C THR A 108 17.28 17.74 29.19
N GLY A 109 17.64 17.44 27.93
CA GLY A 109 16.71 17.04 26.87
C GLY A 109 16.16 15.62 27.00
N ASN A 110 16.62 14.85 27.99
CA ASN A 110 16.21 13.47 28.26
C ASN A 110 15.52 13.38 29.62
N PHE A 111 14.73 12.32 29.85
CA PHE A 111 14.15 12.06 31.17
C PHE A 111 15.26 11.87 32.24
N VAL A 112 15.21 12.63 33.31
CA VAL A 112 15.92 12.32 34.55
C VAL A 112 15.06 11.31 35.30
N LEU A 113 15.59 10.10 35.42
CA LEU A 113 14.85 8.96 35.98
C LEU A 113 15.05 8.87 37.50
N THR A 114 13.97 8.67 38.24
CA THR A 114 14.04 8.19 39.64
C THR A 114 14.66 6.78 39.66
N PRO A 115 15.16 6.30 40.82
CA PRO A 115 15.66 4.92 40.93
C PRO A 115 14.70 3.87 40.40
N GLU A 116 13.39 4.00 40.69
CA GLU A 116 12.34 3.08 40.25
C GLU A 116 12.15 3.15 38.74
N ALA A 117 12.11 4.37 38.17
CA ALA A 117 11.98 4.56 36.73
C ALA A 117 13.24 4.07 35.97
N LYS A 118 14.42 4.15 36.60
CA LYS A 118 15.68 3.60 36.05
C LYS A 118 15.66 2.07 36.04
N ALA A 119 15.18 1.45 37.12
CA ALA A 119 14.99 0.01 37.18
C ALA A 119 13.95 -0.47 36.13
N LEU A 120 12.84 0.24 35.99
CA LEU A 120 11.81 -0.06 34.98
C LEU A 120 12.37 0.05 33.55
N ALA A 121 13.17 1.09 33.25
CA ALA A 121 13.83 1.26 31.97
C ALA A 121 14.84 0.12 31.69
N ALA A 122 15.63 -0.27 32.65
CA ALA A 122 16.56 -1.39 32.53
C ALA A 122 15.83 -2.70 32.26
N SER A 123 14.74 -2.95 32.99
CA SER A 123 13.87 -4.12 32.77
C SER A 123 13.21 -4.09 31.38
N PHE A 124 12.76 -2.93 30.91
CA PHE A 124 12.22 -2.78 29.56
C PHE A 124 13.25 -3.14 28.49
N VAL A 125 14.50 -2.68 28.65
CA VAL A 125 15.60 -2.97 27.71
C VAL A 125 15.99 -4.46 27.75
N SER A 126 16.04 -5.08 28.91
CA SER A 126 16.37 -6.52 29.03
C SER A 126 15.33 -7.43 28.37
N ASN A 127 14.10 -6.93 28.16
CA ASN A 127 13.04 -7.61 27.44
C ASN A 127 12.98 -7.25 25.95
N LYS A 128 13.98 -6.56 25.40
CA LYS A 128 14.04 -6.26 23.95
C LYS A 128 13.97 -7.54 23.13
N GLY A 129 13.09 -7.55 22.11
CA GLY A 129 12.80 -8.72 21.27
C GLY A 129 11.86 -9.76 21.91
N ARG A 130 11.43 -9.53 23.17
CA ARG A 130 10.55 -10.44 23.92
C ARG A 130 9.26 -9.76 24.39
N LEU A 131 9.10 -8.46 24.12
CA LEU A 131 7.88 -7.74 24.52
C LEU A 131 6.65 -8.34 23.83
N PRO A 132 5.52 -8.49 24.54
CA PRO A 132 4.29 -8.96 23.92
C PRO A 132 3.79 -7.97 22.87
N TRP A 133 3.02 -8.47 21.93
CA TRP A 133 2.36 -7.62 20.94
C TRP A 133 1.34 -6.70 21.60
N PRO A 134 1.15 -5.47 21.05
CA PRO A 134 0.17 -4.51 21.57
C PRO A 134 -1.28 -4.93 21.28
N VAL A 135 -1.48 -6.08 20.68
CA VAL A 135 -2.75 -6.73 20.40
C VAL A 135 -2.64 -8.23 20.62
N GLU A 136 -3.75 -8.93 20.79
CA GLU A 136 -3.73 -10.39 20.96
C GLU A 136 -3.44 -11.10 19.64
N LYS A 137 -4.14 -10.70 18.57
CA LYS A 137 -3.98 -11.23 17.21
C LYS A 137 -3.92 -10.08 16.23
N GLY A 138 -3.03 -10.18 15.23
CA GLY A 138 -2.93 -9.16 14.21
C GLY A 138 -1.84 -9.47 13.17
N ILE A 139 -1.89 -8.74 12.06
CA ILE A 139 -0.94 -8.85 10.95
C ILE A 139 -0.31 -7.46 10.72
N VAL A 140 1.00 -7.41 10.54
CA VAL A 140 1.72 -6.17 10.20
C VAL A 140 1.40 -5.78 8.77
N THR A 141 0.74 -4.65 8.59
CA THR A 141 0.40 -4.10 7.26
C THR A 141 1.30 -2.95 6.83
N GLN A 142 1.93 -2.27 7.79
CA GLN A 142 2.92 -1.23 7.53
C GLN A 142 4.06 -1.35 8.55
N ARG A 143 5.30 -1.32 8.05
CA ARG A 143 6.52 -1.42 8.86
C ARG A 143 7.07 -0.04 9.20
N PHE A 144 7.98 -0.01 10.15
CA PHE A 144 8.77 1.17 10.49
C PHE A 144 9.70 1.58 9.34
N GLY A 145 9.91 2.90 9.18
CA GLY A 145 10.82 3.47 8.19
C GLY A 145 10.11 3.87 6.89
N THR A 146 10.90 4.06 5.84
CA THR A 146 10.42 4.46 4.51
C THR A 146 10.25 3.23 3.63
N GLN A 147 9.08 3.08 3.02
CA GLN A 147 8.75 1.96 2.15
C GLN A 147 7.86 2.41 0.99
N ARG A 148 7.87 1.68 -0.12
CA ARG A 148 6.96 1.92 -1.23
C ARG A 148 5.53 1.54 -0.83
N HIS A 149 4.55 2.36 -1.26
CA HIS A 149 3.15 2.01 -1.01
C HIS A 149 2.77 0.72 -1.77
N PRO A 150 2.12 -0.26 -1.13
CA PRO A 150 1.90 -1.58 -1.71
C PRO A 150 1.04 -1.57 -2.99
N VAL A 151 0.10 -0.61 -3.10
CA VAL A 151 -0.80 -0.49 -4.25
C VAL A 151 -0.31 0.58 -5.23
N VAL A 152 0.06 1.76 -4.76
CA VAL A 152 0.54 2.88 -5.60
C VAL A 152 2.06 2.94 -5.51
N ARG A 153 2.73 2.11 -6.30
CA ARG A 153 4.20 1.93 -6.26
C ARG A 153 5.02 3.18 -6.59
N THR A 154 4.39 4.18 -7.22
CA THR A 154 4.98 5.49 -7.51
C THR A 154 5.08 6.39 -6.29
N THR A 155 4.48 5.99 -5.15
CA THR A 155 4.45 6.76 -3.91
C THR A 155 5.18 6.02 -2.79
N THR A 156 6.01 6.75 -2.04
CA THR A 156 6.66 6.26 -0.81
C THR A 156 5.87 6.73 0.40
N ILE A 157 5.86 5.89 1.45
CA ILE A 157 5.28 6.20 2.75
C ILE A 157 6.35 6.06 3.82
N LYS A 158 6.33 6.96 4.81
CA LYS A 158 7.21 6.92 5.99
C LYS A 158 6.38 6.66 7.23
N SER A 159 6.88 5.79 8.11
CA SER A 159 6.22 5.48 9.38
C SER A 159 7.22 5.50 10.54
N ASN A 160 6.83 6.14 11.65
CA ASN A 160 7.57 6.13 12.91
C ASN A 160 7.14 4.98 13.83
N GLY A 161 6.45 3.99 13.30
CA GLY A 161 5.96 2.83 14.01
C GLY A 161 5.52 1.72 13.07
N VAL A 162 4.68 0.82 13.56
CA VAL A 162 4.05 -0.27 12.79
C VAL A 162 2.54 -0.11 12.78
N THR A 163 1.90 -0.52 11.70
CA THR A 163 0.44 -0.62 11.62
C THR A 163 0.06 -2.09 11.62
N LEU A 164 -0.84 -2.44 12.54
CA LEU A 164 -1.36 -3.79 12.71
C LEU A 164 -2.82 -3.83 12.25
N SER A 165 -3.16 -4.71 11.33
CA SER A 165 -4.54 -5.06 11.02
C SER A 165 -5.00 -6.14 11.99
N VAL A 166 -6.17 -5.93 12.61
CA VAL A 166 -6.71 -6.77 13.66
C VAL A 166 -8.19 -7.07 13.39
N PRO A 167 -8.77 -8.10 14.00
CA PRO A 167 -10.21 -8.34 13.94
C PRO A 167 -11.01 -7.15 14.50
N GLU A 168 -12.26 -7.02 14.05
CA GLU A 168 -13.19 -6.04 14.59
C GLU A 168 -13.42 -6.29 16.09
N GLY A 169 -13.54 -5.19 16.86
CA GLY A 169 -13.71 -5.27 18.31
C GLY A 169 -12.43 -5.55 19.10
N ALA A 170 -11.29 -5.72 18.43
CA ALA A 170 -10.01 -5.98 19.07
C ALA A 170 -9.61 -4.84 20.03
N THR A 171 -8.89 -5.23 21.09
CA THR A 171 -8.43 -4.34 22.16
C THR A 171 -6.92 -4.14 22.06
N ALA A 172 -6.47 -2.89 22.16
CA ALA A 172 -5.08 -2.54 22.35
C ALA A 172 -4.67 -2.81 23.80
N ARG A 173 -3.48 -3.40 24.01
CA ARG A 173 -2.95 -3.75 25.33
C ARG A 173 -1.54 -3.24 25.52
N SER A 174 -1.15 -2.95 26.78
CA SER A 174 0.19 -2.50 27.10
C SER A 174 1.22 -3.58 26.77
N VAL A 175 2.32 -3.18 26.15
CA VAL A 175 3.42 -4.11 25.84
C VAL A 175 4.34 -4.36 27.04
N PHE A 176 4.26 -3.52 28.09
CA PHE A 176 5.06 -3.63 29.29
C PHE A 176 4.46 -2.83 30.44
N ASP A 177 4.94 -3.03 31.66
CA ASP A 177 4.57 -2.26 32.84
C ASP A 177 4.95 -0.78 32.63
N GLY A 178 4.10 0.12 33.10
CA GLY A 178 4.36 1.53 32.90
C GLY A 178 3.32 2.44 33.54
N LYS A 179 3.38 3.71 33.18
CA LYS A 179 2.44 4.73 33.61
C LYS A 179 1.87 5.45 32.40
N VAL A 180 0.58 5.67 32.36
CA VAL A 180 -0.09 6.45 31.31
C VAL A 180 0.41 7.92 31.40
N LEU A 181 1.22 8.30 30.43
CA LEU A 181 1.83 9.62 30.33
C LEU A 181 0.80 10.66 29.93
N ASN A 182 0.05 10.37 28.89
CA ASN A 182 -0.97 11.27 28.36
C ASN A 182 -1.99 10.51 27.48
N ILE A 183 -3.19 11.11 27.35
CA ILE A 183 -4.23 10.69 26.43
C ILE A 183 -4.58 11.92 25.61
N VAL A 184 -4.47 11.83 24.30
CA VAL A 184 -4.68 12.95 23.40
C VAL A 184 -5.59 12.55 22.24
N GLN A 185 -6.37 13.51 21.81
CA GLN A 185 -7.19 13.40 20.61
C GLN A 185 -7.06 14.71 19.81
N PHE A 186 -6.58 14.61 18.58
CA PHE A 186 -6.50 15.76 17.69
C PHE A 186 -7.77 15.88 16.85
N LYS A 187 -8.07 17.08 16.37
CA LYS A 187 -9.22 17.30 15.50
C LYS A 187 -9.16 16.38 14.27
N GLY A 188 -10.19 15.59 14.07
CA GLY A 188 -10.28 14.63 12.95
C GLY A 188 -9.44 13.36 13.13
N SER A 189 -8.93 13.08 14.34
CA SER A 189 -8.26 11.82 14.67
C SER A 189 -8.95 11.08 15.81
N ASN A 190 -8.71 9.79 15.90
CA ASN A 190 -9.11 8.98 17.02
C ASN A 190 -8.17 9.16 18.23
N PRO A 191 -8.60 8.84 19.46
CA PRO A 191 -7.77 8.91 20.65
C PRO A 191 -6.45 8.16 20.54
N ILE A 192 -5.43 8.72 21.20
CA ILE A 192 -4.06 8.20 21.27
C ILE A 192 -3.69 8.10 22.74
N VAL A 193 -3.17 6.96 23.16
CA VAL A 193 -2.65 6.75 24.51
C VAL A 193 -1.14 6.63 24.46
N LEU A 194 -0.46 7.39 25.33
CA LEU A 194 0.99 7.34 25.52
C LEU A 194 1.27 6.70 26.88
N VAL A 195 2.08 5.63 26.89
CA VAL A 195 2.52 4.94 28.10
C VAL A 195 4.01 5.07 28.27
N GLN A 196 4.45 5.46 29.46
CA GLN A 196 5.85 5.66 29.82
C GLN A 196 6.41 4.44 30.57
N HIS A 197 7.58 3.97 30.13
CA HIS A 197 8.34 2.85 30.70
C HIS A 197 9.77 3.35 31.00
N GLY A 198 9.93 4.17 32.04
CA GLY A 198 11.17 4.90 32.32
C GLY A 198 11.42 6.00 31.27
N ASN A 199 12.48 5.89 30.48
CA ASN A 199 12.78 6.80 29.35
C ASN A 199 12.27 6.28 28.00
N TYR A 200 11.53 5.17 27.98
CA TYR A 200 10.84 4.65 26.81
C TYR A 200 9.36 5.03 26.85
N ILE A 201 8.79 5.31 25.68
CA ILE A 201 7.38 5.67 25.55
C ILE A 201 6.79 4.84 24.41
N THR A 202 5.66 4.19 24.69
CA THR A 202 4.85 3.53 23.68
C THR A 202 3.62 4.35 23.35
N SER A 203 3.24 4.40 22.08
CA SER A 203 2.07 5.12 21.57
C SER A 203 1.10 4.15 20.91
N TYR A 204 -0.15 4.20 21.33
CA TYR A 204 -1.27 3.41 20.83
C TYR A 204 -2.25 4.35 20.16
N LYS A 205 -2.28 4.36 18.82
CA LYS A 205 -3.09 5.29 18.02
C LYS A 205 -4.25 4.56 17.36
N ASN A 206 -5.31 5.31 17.05
CA ASN A 206 -6.52 4.84 16.40
C ASN A 206 -7.41 4.00 17.33
N LEU A 207 -7.66 4.53 18.53
CA LEU A 207 -8.58 3.91 19.51
C LEU A 207 -9.98 4.51 19.34
N SER A 208 -11.02 3.70 19.48
CA SER A 208 -12.41 4.15 19.54
C SER A 208 -12.84 4.49 20.95
N LYS A 209 -12.31 3.74 21.94
CA LYS A 209 -12.61 3.88 23.35
C LYS A 209 -11.35 3.68 24.16
N VAL A 210 -11.16 4.50 25.19
CA VAL A 210 -9.98 4.43 26.08
C VAL A 210 -10.46 3.94 27.45
N TYR A 211 -9.72 2.98 28.04
CA TYR A 211 -10.07 2.33 29.32
C TYR A 211 -9.24 2.83 30.50
N VAL A 212 -8.21 3.64 30.22
CA VAL A 212 -7.26 4.16 31.22
C VAL A 212 -7.33 5.68 31.29
N LYS A 213 -6.82 6.26 32.36
CA LYS A 213 -6.70 7.71 32.59
C LYS A 213 -5.24 8.12 32.67
N LYS A 214 -4.96 9.41 32.41
CA LYS A 214 -3.62 9.98 32.60
C LYS A 214 -3.16 9.78 34.04
N GLY A 215 -1.97 9.22 34.21
CA GLY A 215 -1.37 8.93 35.49
C GLY A 215 -1.60 7.50 36.01
N ASP A 216 -2.49 6.71 35.43
CA ASP A 216 -2.72 5.33 35.79
C ASP A 216 -1.47 4.48 35.59
N ARG A 217 -1.23 3.54 36.50
CA ARG A 217 -0.27 2.46 36.29
C ARG A 217 -0.92 1.37 35.46
N VAL A 218 -0.16 0.84 34.51
CA VAL A 218 -0.58 -0.27 33.67
C VAL A 218 0.44 -1.39 33.73
N THR A 219 -0.02 -2.63 33.65
CA THR A 219 0.84 -3.82 33.60
C THR A 219 0.93 -4.36 32.18
N ALA A 220 1.93 -5.19 31.94
CA ALA A 220 2.07 -5.89 30.64
C ALA A 220 0.78 -6.66 30.30
N LYS A 221 0.34 -6.57 29.04
CA LYS A 221 -0.90 -7.16 28.50
C LYS A 221 -2.21 -6.57 29.04
N GLN A 222 -2.18 -5.57 29.93
CA GLN A 222 -3.40 -4.88 30.38
C GLN A 222 -4.06 -4.14 29.22
N ALA A 223 -5.40 -4.21 29.14
CA ALA A 223 -6.19 -3.49 28.13
C ALA A 223 -6.09 -1.97 28.31
N ILE A 224 -5.78 -1.26 27.24
CA ILE A 224 -5.66 0.21 27.19
C ILE A 224 -6.89 0.83 26.57
N GLY A 225 -7.46 0.20 25.56
CA GLY A 225 -8.62 0.72 24.84
C GLY A 225 -9.05 -0.15 23.67
N GLN A 226 -10.25 0.07 23.17
CA GLN A 226 -10.77 -0.60 21.98
C GLN A 226 -10.23 0.08 20.72
N ILE A 227 -9.86 -0.71 19.73
CA ILE A 227 -9.33 -0.22 18.46
C ILE A 227 -10.49 0.22 17.56
N PHE A 228 -10.31 1.32 16.84
CA PHE A 228 -11.33 1.86 15.94
C PHE A 228 -11.46 1.02 14.66
N THR A 229 -12.69 0.67 14.32
CA THR A 229 -13.06 0.07 13.03
C THR A 229 -13.60 1.15 12.12
N ASN A 230 -12.99 1.32 10.95
CA ASN A 230 -13.47 2.23 9.92
C ASN A 230 -14.73 1.62 9.28
N LYS A 231 -15.87 2.27 9.42
CA LYS A 231 -17.17 1.78 8.92
C LYS A 231 -17.25 1.68 7.40
N ASP A 232 -16.54 2.57 6.68
CA ASP A 232 -16.58 2.60 5.21
C ASP A 232 -15.78 1.45 4.57
N THR A 233 -14.70 1.01 5.25
CA THR A 233 -13.77 0.01 4.72
C THR A 233 -13.82 -1.31 5.49
N GLY A 234 -14.50 -1.38 6.62
CA GLY A 234 -14.50 -2.52 7.54
C GLY A 234 -13.15 -2.81 8.18
N LYS A 235 -12.15 -1.94 8.00
CA LYS A 235 -10.78 -2.18 8.49
C LYS A 235 -10.60 -1.71 9.92
N THR A 236 -10.10 -2.59 10.76
CA THR A 236 -9.68 -2.31 12.14
C THR A 236 -8.16 -2.31 12.17
N THR A 237 -7.53 -1.19 12.52
CA THR A 237 -6.08 -1.05 12.51
C THR A 237 -5.57 -0.32 13.75
N LEU A 238 -4.52 -0.85 14.37
CA LEU A 238 -3.77 -0.18 15.44
C LEU A 238 -2.45 0.34 14.85
N GLN A 239 -2.14 1.62 15.09
CA GLN A 239 -0.81 2.14 14.86
C GLN A 239 -0.05 2.18 16.17
N PHE A 240 1.08 1.46 16.23
CA PHE A 240 1.92 1.33 17.40
C PHE A 240 3.30 1.93 17.12
N SER A 241 3.78 2.80 18.01
CA SER A 241 5.10 3.41 17.92
C SER A 241 5.82 3.30 19.26
N LEU A 242 7.14 3.21 19.21
CA LEU A 242 8.02 3.17 20.35
C LEU A 242 9.04 4.31 20.24
N PHE A 243 9.28 5.03 21.33
CA PHE A 243 10.25 6.10 21.40
C PHE A 243 11.22 5.86 22.55
N GLN A 244 12.47 6.20 22.36
CA GLN A 244 13.44 6.38 23.43
C GLN A 244 13.65 7.88 23.62
N ASN A 245 13.18 8.43 24.73
CA ASN A 245 12.97 9.87 24.88
C ASN A 245 12.12 10.40 23.70
N THR A 246 12.67 11.22 22.81
CA THR A 246 11.98 11.77 21.63
C THR A 246 12.32 11.04 20.32
N THR A 247 13.21 10.06 20.35
CA THR A 247 13.71 9.37 19.17
C THR A 247 12.88 8.13 18.85
N PRO A 248 12.21 8.05 17.67
CA PRO A 248 11.48 6.86 17.29
C PRO A 248 12.41 5.64 17.16
N GLN A 249 11.93 4.50 17.64
CA GLN A 249 12.61 3.20 17.58
C GLN A 249 11.81 2.25 16.71
N ASN A 250 12.48 1.32 16.01
CA ASN A 250 11.79 0.30 15.23
C ASN A 250 11.12 -0.74 16.16
N PRO A 251 9.77 -0.80 16.21
CA PRO A 251 9.07 -1.73 17.12
C PRO A 251 9.36 -3.20 16.84
N ALA A 252 9.69 -3.56 15.60
CA ALA A 252 10.01 -4.94 15.24
C ALA A 252 11.23 -5.52 15.96
N LEU A 253 12.13 -4.64 16.42
CA LEU A 253 13.30 -5.06 17.22
C LEU A 253 12.96 -5.31 18.69
N TRP A 254 11.79 -4.93 19.16
CA TRP A 254 11.38 -4.97 20.55
C TRP A 254 10.29 -6.03 20.81
N LEU A 255 9.37 -6.18 19.87
CA LEU A 255 8.24 -7.10 19.98
C LEU A 255 8.65 -8.52 19.60
N TYR A 256 8.11 -9.49 20.31
CA TYR A 256 8.42 -10.90 20.11
C TYR A 256 8.09 -11.36 18.69
N GLN A 257 9.11 -11.87 17.98
CA GLN A 257 8.99 -12.44 16.62
C GLN A 257 8.24 -11.55 15.59
N MET A 258 8.31 -10.23 15.73
CA MET A 258 7.75 -9.31 14.74
C MET A 258 8.72 -9.16 13.55
N LYS A 259 8.57 -10.03 12.57
CA LYS A 259 9.38 -9.99 11.32
C LYS A 259 8.71 -9.17 10.22
#